data_73c411169b7bd7300839bc83817702b5
#
_entry.id   73c411169b7bd7300839bc83817702b5
#
_cell.length_a   1.000
_cell.length_b   1.000
_cell.length_c   1.000
_cell.angle_alpha   90.00
_cell.angle_beta   90.00
_cell.angle_gamma   90.00
#
_symmetry.space_group_name_H-M   'P 1'
#
loop_
_entity.id
_entity.type
_entity.pdbx_description
1 polymer ?
#
loop_
_entity_poly.entity_id
_entity_poly.type
_entity_poly.pdbx_seq_one_letter_code
_entity_poly.pdbx_strand_id
1 'polypeptide(L)'
;MEMHFIRRGAGRPLLLLHGIGGSWRSWQTILDGLAEEREVLAVDLPGFGDTPPLRGPVTIGTLADAVTDFLRTHDLLGIDAVGSSMGARLVLELARRGGVLGTVVSLDPGGFWQGWEIPFFYHTGNVVINLVRALQPVMPALANNVVTRTLLLAQYSAHPWQVPGPVALDELRTYAQAKSFDELLYELAYGEVQQGAPQGSITAPLVIGWGRQDRVCLPSQAEVALAKFPDARLYWFDNCGHLPQWDQPAEATRLILAALRGESFGEREIARPAPAATKPVPPLAIAAGVAALVAGGVWLLLQRRQA
;
A
#
# COMPACT_ATOMS: atom_id res chain seq x y z
N MET A 1 19.65 -3.27 11.98
CA MET A 1 18.83 -4.50 11.81
C MET A 1 18.88 -4.89 10.34
N GLU A 2 19.09 -6.18 10.05
CA GLU A 2 19.06 -6.67 8.67
C GLU A 2 17.61 -6.84 8.23
N MET A 3 17.27 -6.31 7.04
CA MET A 3 15.97 -6.50 6.39
C MET A 3 16.14 -7.46 5.23
N HIS A 4 15.18 -8.34 5.04
CA HIS A 4 15.09 -9.12 3.81
C HIS A 4 14.72 -8.20 2.65
N PHE A 5 15.35 -8.36 1.50
CA PHE A 5 15.03 -7.63 0.28
C PHE A 5 15.41 -8.43 -0.96
N ILE A 6 14.76 -8.11 -2.06
CA ILE A 6 15.18 -8.56 -3.39
C ILE A 6 15.80 -7.40 -4.15
N ARG A 7 16.74 -7.74 -5.04
CA ARG A 7 17.36 -6.80 -5.95
C ARG A 7 17.14 -7.26 -7.39
N ARG A 8 16.67 -6.37 -8.26
CA ARG A 8 16.36 -6.70 -9.64
C ARG A 8 16.67 -5.53 -10.57
N GLY A 9 17.15 -5.84 -11.81
CA GLY A 9 17.55 -4.80 -12.76
C GLY A 9 18.95 -4.27 -12.51
N ALA A 10 19.27 -3.14 -13.13
CA ALA A 10 20.54 -2.47 -13.00
C ALA A 10 20.38 -0.94 -13.18
N GLY A 11 21.39 -0.16 -12.82
CA GLY A 11 21.39 1.28 -12.95
C GLY A 11 21.22 2.01 -11.62
N ARG A 12 20.57 3.19 -11.65
CA ARG A 12 20.36 3.98 -10.43
C ARG A 12 19.38 3.26 -9.49
N PRO A 13 19.74 3.09 -8.21
CA PRO A 13 18.92 2.31 -7.28
C PRO A 13 17.56 2.98 -6.98
N LEU A 14 16.54 2.14 -6.78
CA LEU A 14 15.16 2.52 -6.44
C LEU A 14 14.65 1.63 -5.32
N LEU A 15 14.26 2.24 -4.21
CA LEU A 15 13.68 1.56 -3.05
C LEU A 15 12.16 1.43 -3.18
N LEU A 16 11.61 0.24 -2.90
CA LEU A 16 10.17 0.00 -2.84
C LEU A 16 9.75 -0.42 -1.43
N LEU A 17 8.81 0.33 -0.82
CA LEU A 17 8.25 0.10 0.52
C LEU A 17 6.77 -0.29 0.43
N HIS A 18 6.44 -1.52 0.80
CA HIS A 18 5.09 -2.08 0.73
C HIS A 18 4.12 -1.50 1.78
N GLY A 19 2.82 -1.75 1.62
CA GLY A 19 1.76 -1.42 2.56
C GLY A 19 1.71 -2.35 3.78
N ILE A 20 0.83 -2.05 4.75
CA ILE A 20 0.61 -2.91 5.91
C ILE A 20 0.21 -4.32 5.46
N GLY A 21 0.80 -5.33 6.05
CA GLY A 21 0.55 -6.75 5.71
C GLY A 21 1.27 -7.26 4.47
N GLY A 22 1.79 -6.37 3.60
CA GLY A 22 2.47 -6.74 2.37
C GLY A 22 3.91 -7.25 2.56
N SER A 23 4.60 -7.37 1.46
CA SER A 23 6.03 -7.71 1.35
C SER A 23 6.57 -7.17 0.03
N TRP A 24 7.82 -7.50 -0.32
CA TRP A 24 8.35 -7.22 -1.65
C TRP A 24 7.45 -7.73 -2.77
N ARG A 25 6.66 -8.80 -2.52
CA ARG A 25 5.74 -9.40 -3.49
C ARG A 25 4.59 -8.49 -3.89
N SER A 26 4.23 -7.50 -3.08
CA SER A 26 3.20 -6.48 -3.40
C SER A 26 3.54 -5.68 -4.67
N TRP A 27 4.80 -5.75 -5.12
CA TRP A 27 5.31 -5.03 -6.29
C TRP A 27 5.45 -5.89 -7.55
N GLN A 28 5.16 -7.21 -7.48
CA GLN A 28 5.43 -8.15 -8.60
C GLN A 28 4.75 -7.74 -9.93
N THR A 29 3.66 -7.00 -9.90
CA THR A 29 2.95 -6.55 -11.11
C THR A 29 3.67 -5.44 -11.88
N ILE A 30 4.57 -4.70 -11.22
CA ILE A 30 5.32 -3.59 -11.83
C ILE A 30 6.84 -3.74 -11.69
N LEU A 31 7.29 -4.76 -10.95
CA LEU A 31 8.69 -4.95 -10.63
C LEU A 31 9.58 -5.06 -11.89
N ASP A 32 9.16 -5.87 -12.86
CA ASP A 32 9.93 -6.07 -14.09
C ASP A 32 9.98 -4.81 -14.94
N GLY A 33 8.87 -4.09 -15.07
CA GLY A 33 8.86 -2.83 -15.82
C GLY A 33 9.71 -1.73 -15.17
N LEU A 34 9.82 -1.68 -13.86
CA LEU A 34 10.75 -0.78 -13.17
C LEU A 34 12.21 -1.23 -13.35
N ALA A 35 12.45 -2.54 -13.32
CA ALA A 35 13.77 -3.13 -13.43
C ALA A 35 14.41 -3.00 -14.83
N GLU A 36 13.64 -2.64 -15.85
CA GLU A 36 14.17 -2.31 -17.18
C GLU A 36 15.04 -1.03 -17.16
N GLU A 37 14.73 -0.07 -16.26
CA GLU A 37 15.44 1.22 -16.20
C GLU A 37 16.18 1.46 -14.87
N ARG A 38 15.91 0.67 -13.83
CA ARG A 38 16.41 0.90 -12.47
C ARG A 38 16.90 -0.38 -11.80
N GLU A 39 17.84 -0.23 -10.89
CA GLU A 39 18.15 -1.29 -9.93
C GLU A 39 17.13 -1.23 -8.79
N VAL A 40 16.10 -2.07 -8.83
CA VAL A 40 15.01 -2.08 -7.87
C VAL A 40 15.40 -2.87 -6.63
N LEU A 41 15.27 -2.23 -5.46
CA LEU A 41 15.38 -2.86 -4.14
C LEU A 41 13.98 -2.88 -3.50
N ALA A 42 13.31 -4.03 -3.50
CA ALA A 42 12.04 -4.19 -2.81
C ALA A 42 12.28 -4.89 -1.47
N VAL A 43 12.00 -4.20 -0.37
CA VAL A 43 12.29 -4.67 0.99
C VAL A 43 11.06 -5.23 1.67
N ASP A 44 11.26 -6.17 2.58
CA ASP A 44 10.29 -6.55 3.59
C ASP A 44 10.52 -5.71 4.84
N LEU A 45 9.55 -4.89 5.21
CA LEU A 45 9.63 -4.04 6.40
C LEU A 45 9.62 -4.89 7.69
N PRO A 46 10.16 -4.40 8.82
CA PRO A 46 10.20 -5.14 10.07
C PRO A 46 8.85 -5.68 10.53
N GLY A 47 8.76 -6.99 10.74
CA GLY A 47 7.54 -7.70 11.11
C GLY A 47 6.64 -8.13 9.96
N PHE A 48 7.13 -7.95 8.71
CA PHE A 48 6.45 -8.32 7.47
C PHE A 48 7.35 -9.17 6.59
N GLY A 49 6.75 -10.00 5.72
CA GLY A 49 7.48 -10.91 4.85
C GLY A 49 8.48 -11.76 5.65
N ASP A 50 9.72 -11.78 5.19
CA ASP A 50 10.80 -12.55 5.80
C ASP A 50 11.66 -11.73 6.80
N THR A 51 11.31 -10.47 7.07
CA THR A 51 11.99 -9.62 8.05
C THR A 51 11.41 -9.80 9.45
N PRO A 52 12.24 -10.10 10.48
CA PRO A 52 11.78 -10.19 11.86
C PRO A 52 11.16 -8.88 12.38
N PRO A 53 10.26 -8.93 13.37
CA PRO A 53 9.73 -7.73 14.04
C PRO A 53 10.82 -6.91 14.72
N LEU A 54 10.56 -5.62 14.92
CA LEU A 54 11.37 -4.76 15.79
C LEU A 54 11.36 -5.30 17.23
N ARG A 55 12.41 -5.00 18.00
CA ARG A 55 12.49 -5.34 19.44
C ARG A 55 11.69 -4.39 20.32
N GLY A 56 11.09 -3.37 19.76
CA GLY A 56 10.31 -2.33 20.44
C GLY A 56 9.03 -2.01 19.69
N PRO A 57 8.35 -0.91 20.03
CA PRO A 57 7.10 -0.52 19.39
C PRO A 57 7.23 -0.38 17.87
N VAL A 58 6.20 -0.81 17.15
CA VAL A 58 6.13 -0.70 15.69
C VAL A 58 5.28 0.51 15.33
N THR A 59 5.93 1.63 15.06
CA THR A 59 5.32 2.89 14.63
C THR A 59 5.89 3.35 13.29
N ILE A 60 5.30 4.36 12.66
CA ILE A 60 5.90 4.98 11.47
C ILE A 60 7.28 5.54 11.80
N GLY A 61 7.45 6.12 13.00
CA GLY A 61 8.73 6.65 13.47
C GLY A 61 9.81 5.59 13.54
N THR A 62 9.54 4.46 14.22
CA THR A 62 10.52 3.37 14.39
C THR A 62 10.80 2.61 13.09
N LEU A 63 9.80 2.49 12.20
CA LEU A 63 10.02 1.96 10.85
C LEU A 63 10.89 2.89 10.00
N ALA A 64 10.70 4.21 10.11
CA ALA A 64 11.54 5.19 9.43
C ALA A 64 13.01 5.13 9.91
N ASP A 65 13.22 4.94 11.22
CA ASP A 65 14.56 4.74 11.80
C ASP A 65 15.19 3.45 11.23
N ALA A 66 14.45 2.35 11.20
CA ALA A 66 14.92 1.08 10.67
C ALA A 66 15.28 1.15 9.18
N VAL A 67 14.46 1.82 8.35
CA VAL A 67 14.76 2.04 6.92
C VAL A 67 15.98 2.94 6.77
N THR A 68 16.11 4.01 7.57
CA THR A 68 17.28 4.90 7.53
C THR A 68 18.56 4.15 7.86
N ASP A 69 18.55 3.29 8.88
CA ASP A 69 19.70 2.47 9.26
C ASP A 69 20.05 1.42 8.20
N PHE A 70 19.03 0.81 7.58
CA PHE A 70 19.23 -0.08 6.44
C PHE A 70 19.92 0.63 5.28
N LEU A 71 19.41 1.80 4.88
CA LEU A 71 20.00 2.59 3.78
C LEU A 71 21.43 3.03 4.10
N ARG A 72 21.70 3.43 5.34
CA ARG A 72 23.05 3.80 5.79
C ARG A 72 24.02 2.62 5.73
N THR A 73 23.58 1.45 6.18
CA THR A 73 24.40 0.23 6.20
C THR A 73 24.79 -0.25 4.79
N HIS A 74 23.94 0.07 3.79
CA HIS A 74 24.16 -0.34 2.40
C HIS A 74 24.69 0.78 1.51
N ASP A 75 25.10 1.93 2.07
CA ASP A 75 25.56 3.12 1.34
C ASP A 75 24.53 3.64 0.32
N LEU A 76 23.24 3.60 0.67
CA LEU A 76 22.10 3.96 -0.19
C LEU A 76 21.38 5.24 0.24
N LEU A 77 21.95 6.06 1.14
CA LEU A 77 21.37 7.36 1.47
C LEU A 77 21.23 8.23 0.21
N GLY A 78 20.09 8.90 0.07
CA GLY A 78 19.75 9.66 -1.14
C GLY A 78 19.13 8.82 -2.25
N ILE A 79 18.80 7.54 -1.99
CA ILE A 79 18.08 6.67 -2.92
C ILE A 79 16.70 7.25 -3.26
N ASP A 80 16.29 7.11 -4.52
CA ASP A 80 14.90 7.36 -4.90
C ASP A 80 13.98 6.28 -4.30
N ALA A 81 12.76 6.66 -3.89
CA ALA A 81 11.89 5.72 -3.21
C ALA A 81 10.43 5.80 -3.66
N VAL A 82 9.77 4.64 -3.68
CA VAL A 82 8.33 4.49 -3.86
C VAL A 82 7.75 3.78 -2.64
N GLY A 83 6.65 4.30 -2.14
CA GLY A 83 5.87 3.64 -1.09
C GLY A 83 4.43 3.45 -1.52
N SER A 84 3.77 2.41 -1.01
CA SER A 84 2.33 2.16 -1.19
C SER A 84 1.63 2.08 0.16
N SER A 85 0.48 2.76 0.33
CA SER A 85 -0.33 2.73 1.55
C SER A 85 0.46 3.15 2.81
N MET A 86 0.69 2.27 3.75
CA MET A 86 1.57 2.47 4.92
C MET A 86 3.00 2.80 4.48
N GLY A 87 3.54 2.10 3.48
CA GLY A 87 4.84 2.43 2.89
C GLY A 87 4.88 3.82 2.24
N ALA A 88 3.75 4.27 1.67
CA ALA A 88 3.61 5.62 1.14
C ALA A 88 3.66 6.68 2.25
N ARG A 89 3.00 6.43 3.39
CA ARG A 89 3.15 7.25 4.59
C ARG A 89 4.61 7.28 5.10
N LEU A 90 5.28 6.13 5.03
CA LEU A 90 6.66 6.00 5.50
C LEU A 90 7.64 6.79 4.63
N VAL A 91 7.51 6.78 3.28
CA VAL A 91 8.36 7.60 2.41
C VAL A 91 8.09 9.10 2.59
N LEU A 92 6.84 9.51 2.90
CA LEU A 92 6.52 10.90 3.26
C LEU A 92 7.20 11.32 4.57
N GLU A 93 7.20 10.45 5.57
CA GLU A 93 7.90 10.70 6.85
C GLU A 93 9.42 10.82 6.63
N LEU A 94 10.02 9.94 5.83
CA LEU A 94 11.44 10.01 5.49
C LEU A 94 11.79 11.27 4.69
N ALA A 95 10.93 11.68 3.74
CA ALA A 95 11.09 12.94 3.02
C ALA A 95 11.04 14.16 3.95
N ARG A 96 10.08 14.17 4.89
CA ARG A 96 9.94 15.22 5.92
C ARG A 96 11.18 15.33 6.82
N ARG A 97 11.78 14.21 7.19
CA ARG A 97 13.02 14.19 8.00
C ARG A 97 14.22 14.74 7.23
N GLY A 98 14.22 14.62 5.91
CA GLY A 98 15.30 15.10 5.04
C GLY A 98 16.58 14.24 5.10
N GLY A 99 17.42 14.37 4.08
CA GLY A 99 18.74 13.74 4.02
C GLY A 99 18.77 12.21 3.86
N VAL A 100 17.62 11.56 3.72
CA VAL A 100 17.51 10.09 3.64
C VAL A 100 17.18 9.64 2.22
N LEU A 101 16.22 10.30 1.57
CA LEU A 101 15.72 9.92 0.25
C LEU A 101 16.04 10.98 -0.80
N GLY A 102 16.11 10.57 -2.06
CA GLY A 102 16.06 11.39 -3.26
C GLY A 102 14.61 11.69 -3.66
N THR A 103 14.27 11.42 -4.94
CA THR A 103 12.90 11.53 -5.45
C THR A 103 11.96 10.57 -4.72
N VAL A 104 10.78 11.05 -4.35
CA VAL A 104 9.78 10.26 -3.61
C VAL A 104 8.48 10.17 -4.40
N VAL A 105 7.96 8.93 -4.56
CA VAL A 105 6.62 8.66 -5.06
C VAL A 105 5.82 7.95 -3.98
N SER A 106 4.74 8.56 -3.54
CA SER A 106 3.86 8.10 -2.46
C SER A 106 2.50 7.71 -3.06
N LEU A 107 2.18 6.42 -3.09
CA LEU A 107 0.97 5.89 -3.72
C LEU A 107 -0.10 5.59 -2.65
N ASP A 108 -1.24 6.27 -2.74
CA ASP A 108 -2.39 6.11 -1.84
C ASP A 108 -2.01 6.12 -0.34
N PRO A 109 -1.34 7.19 0.14
CA PRO A 109 -0.77 7.20 1.47
C PRO A 109 -1.82 7.16 2.58
N GLY A 110 -1.59 6.32 3.59
CA GLY A 110 -2.30 6.36 4.85
C GLY A 110 -1.89 7.53 5.74
N GLY A 111 -2.66 7.76 6.84
CA GLY A 111 -2.31 8.74 7.86
C GLY A 111 -3.00 10.10 7.74
N PHE A 112 -3.96 10.23 6.83
CA PHE A 112 -4.71 11.45 6.60
C PHE A 112 -6.19 11.33 6.97
N TRP A 113 -6.56 10.26 7.67
CA TRP A 113 -7.91 10.02 8.19
C TRP A 113 -8.34 11.10 9.18
N GLN A 114 -9.62 11.49 9.13
CA GLN A 114 -10.21 12.46 10.04
C GLN A 114 -11.53 11.95 10.62
N GLY A 115 -11.80 12.29 11.87
CA GLY A 115 -13.07 12.00 12.54
C GLY A 115 -13.48 10.53 12.44
N TRP A 116 -14.61 10.25 11.78
CA TRP A 116 -15.19 8.90 11.63
C TRP A 116 -14.35 7.96 10.76
N GLU A 117 -13.45 8.50 9.92
CA GLU A 117 -12.58 7.69 9.05
C GLU A 117 -11.57 6.87 9.87
N ILE A 118 -11.15 7.37 11.03
CA ILE A 118 -10.19 6.69 11.92
C ILE A 118 -10.75 5.35 12.42
N PRO A 119 -11.87 5.32 13.16
CA PRO A 119 -12.46 4.05 13.60
C PRO A 119 -12.92 3.19 12.41
N PHE A 120 -13.36 3.79 11.31
CA PHE A 120 -13.71 3.06 10.10
C PHE A 120 -12.50 2.28 9.54
N PHE A 121 -11.35 2.93 9.36
CA PHE A 121 -10.11 2.30 8.91
C PHE A 121 -9.70 1.16 9.86
N TYR A 122 -9.66 1.42 11.16
CA TYR A 122 -9.25 0.43 12.16
C TYR A 122 -10.16 -0.80 12.15
N HIS A 123 -11.47 -0.59 12.25
CA HIS A 123 -12.41 -1.71 12.35
C HIS A 123 -12.52 -2.51 11.05
N THR A 124 -12.48 -1.86 9.89
CA THR A 124 -12.47 -2.58 8.61
C THR A 124 -11.18 -3.39 8.44
N GLY A 125 -10.02 -2.81 8.75
CA GLY A 125 -8.73 -3.50 8.72
C GLY A 125 -8.70 -4.70 9.65
N ASN A 126 -9.22 -4.55 10.88
CA ASN A 126 -9.29 -5.63 11.87
C ASN A 126 -10.22 -6.78 11.41
N VAL A 127 -11.39 -6.46 10.87
CA VAL A 127 -12.31 -7.46 10.33
C VAL A 127 -11.67 -8.22 9.16
N VAL A 128 -11.04 -7.49 8.23
CA VAL A 128 -10.41 -8.09 7.04
C VAL A 128 -9.27 -9.02 7.44
N ILE A 129 -8.36 -8.59 8.34
CA ILE A 129 -7.21 -9.45 8.70
C ILE A 129 -7.66 -10.72 9.42
N ASN A 130 -8.64 -10.62 10.33
CA ASN A 130 -9.17 -11.79 11.03
C ASN A 130 -9.86 -12.76 10.05
N LEU A 131 -10.61 -12.24 9.08
CA LEU A 131 -11.22 -13.04 8.02
C LEU A 131 -10.17 -13.73 7.15
N VAL A 132 -9.16 -12.99 6.71
CA VAL A 132 -8.05 -13.52 5.90
C VAL A 132 -7.30 -14.63 6.64
N ARG A 133 -7.02 -14.45 7.95
CA ARG A 133 -6.40 -15.49 8.79
C ARG A 133 -7.29 -16.73 8.92
N ALA A 134 -8.57 -16.56 9.17
CA ALA A 134 -9.51 -17.68 9.31
C ALA A 134 -9.69 -18.48 8.01
N LEU A 135 -9.60 -17.81 6.86
CA LEU A 135 -9.79 -18.42 5.55
C LEU A 135 -8.52 -19.08 4.96
N GLN A 136 -7.36 -18.99 5.62
CA GLN A 136 -6.09 -19.52 5.09
C GLN A 136 -6.17 -20.98 4.60
N PRO A 137 -6.84 -21.93 5.29
CA PRO A 137 -6.93 -23.30 4.82
C PRO A 137 -7.58 -23.48 3.46
N VAL A 138 -8.46 -22.56 3.07
CA VAL A 138 -9.20 -22.58 1.77
C VAL A 138 -8.77 -21.46 0.84
N MET A 139 -7.87 -20.59 1.27
CA MET A 139 -7.42 -19.41 0.52
C MET A 139 -6.95 -19.72 -0.91
N PRO A 140 -6.22 -20.82 -1.20
CA PRO A 140 -5.83 -21.16 -2.57
C PRO A 140 -7.03 -21.33 -3.51
N ALA A 141 -8.11 -21.93 -3.05
CA ALA A 141 -9.33 -22.10 -3.84
C ALA A 141 -10.06 -20.76 -4.03
N LEU A 142 -10.12 -19.94 -2.96
CA LEU A 142 -10.80 -18.65 -2.99
C LEU A 142 -10.07 -17.63 -3.87
N ALA A 143 -8.76 -17.56 -3.81
CA ALA A 143 -7.95 -16.64 -4.62
C ALA A 143 -7.93 -17.02 -6.11
N ASN A 144 -7.99 -18.33 -6.44
CA ASN A 144 -8.02 -18.78 -7.82
C ASN A 144 -9.42 -18.68 -8.48
N ASN A 145 -10.48 -18.59 -7.69
CA ASN A 145 -11.82 -18.38 -8.23
C ASN A 145 -12.10 -16.87 -8.40
N VAL A 146 -12.49 -16.44 -9.60
CA VAL A 146 -12.66 -15.01 -9.93
C VAL A 146 -13.73 -14.33 -9.06
N VAL A 147 -14.82 -15.03 -8.73
CA VAL A 147 -15.93 -14.44 -7.95
C VAL A 147 -15.49 -14.20 -6.50
N THR A 148 -14.91 -15.20 -5.83
CA THR A 148 -14.45 -15.07 -4.45
C THR A 148 -13.27 -14.11 -4.33
N ARG A 149 -12.34 -14.13 -5.29
CA ARG A 149 -11.24 -13.16 -5.36
C ARG A 149 -11.75 -11.73 -5.50
N THR A 150 -12.75 -11.49 -6.36
CA THR A 150 -13.39 -10.19 -6.50
C THR A 150 -13.94 -9.68 -5.18
N LEU A 151 -14.57 -10.53 -4.40
CA LEU A 151 -15.11 -10.15 -3.08
C LEU A 151 -14.01 -9.88 -2.05
N LEU A 152 -12.98 -10.73 -2.02
CA LEU A 152 -11.86 -10.58 -1.08
C LEU A 152 -11.06 -9.29 -1.32
N LEU A 153 -10.92 -8.87 -2.58
CA LEU A 153 -10.11 -7.72 -2.95
C LEU A 153 -10.92 -6.44 -3.22
N ALA A 154 -12.25 -6.49 -3.10
CA ALA A 154 -13.14 -5.37 -3.46
C ALA A 154 -12.85 -4.05 -2.71
N GLN A 155 -12.24 -4.12 -1.51
CA GLN A 155 -11.86 -2.93 -0.76
C GLN A 155 -10.59 -2.29 -1.34
N TYR A 156 -9.68 -3.08 -1.91
CA TYR A 156 -8.34 -2.64 -2.31
C TYR A 156 -8.23 -2.29 -3.80
N SER A 157 -9.04 -2.91 -4.65
CA SER A 157 -8.95 -2.78 -6.09
C SER A 157 -10.27 -2.30 -6.69
N ALA A 158 -10.19 -1.47 -7.73
CA ALA A 158 -11.33 -1.11 -8.56
C ALA A 158 -11.68 -2.24 -9.55
N HIS A 159 -10.69 -3.08 -9.89
CA HIS A 159 -10.81 -4.19 -10.85
C HIS A 159 -10.35 -5.53 -10.26
N PRO A 160 -10.87 -5.97 -9.10
CA PRO A 160 -10.35 -7.14 -8.38
C PRO A 160 -10.39 -8.44 -9.18
N TRP A 161 -11.28 -8.54 -10.18
CA TRP A 161 -11.35 -9.68 -11.11
C TRP A 161 -10.17 -9.76 -12.08
N GLN A 162 -9.46 -8.64 -12.32
CA GLN A 162 -8.28 -8.59 -13.18
C GLN A 162 -6.98 -8.96 -12.44
N VAL A 163 -6.95 -8.85 -11.10
CA VAL A 163 -5.78 -9.25 -10.30
C VAL A 163 -5.54 -10.75 -10.49
N PRO A 164 -4.34 -11.20 -10.93
CA PRO A 164 -4.06 -12.62 -11.11
C PRO A 164 -4.22 -13.41 -9.81
N GLY A 165 -4.80 -14.62 -9.90
CA GLY A 165 -5.02 -15.48 -8.74
C GLY A 165 -3.76 -15.75 -7.91
N PRO A 166 -2.61 -16.06 -8.51
CA PRO A 166 -1.34 -16.21 -7.78
C PRO A 166 -0.92 -14.94 -7.02
N VAL A 167 -1.04 -13.76 -7.64
CA VAL A 167 -0.71 -12.46 -7.00
C VAL A 167 -1.61 -12.23 -5.79
N ALA A 168 -2.93 -12.44 -5.94
CA ALA A 168 -3.88 -12.34 -4.85
C ALA A 168 -3.59 -13.33 -3.72
N LEU A 169 -3.23 -14.58 -4.05
CA LEU A 169 -2.92 -15.60 -3.08
C LEU A 169 -1.65 -15.28 -2.27
N ASP A 170 -0.60 -14.82 -2.95
CA ASP A 170 0.66 -14.43 -2.30
C ASP A 170 0.42 -13.27 -1.34
N GLU A 171 -0.30 -12.24 -1.75
CA GLU A 171 -0.61 -11.09 -0.90
C GLU A 171 -1.45 -11.50 0.32
N LEU A 172 -2.54 -12.26 0.12
CA LEU A 172 -3.41 -12.68 1.22
C LEU A 172 -2.71 -13.64 2.21
N ARG A 173 -1.72 -14.42 1.76
CA ARG A 173 -0.86 -15.22 2.64
C ARG A 173 0.09 -14.36 3.45
N THR A 174 0.75 -13.41 2.80
CA THR A 174 1.65 -12.46 3.47
C THR A 174 0.90 -11.65 4.52
N TYR A 175 -0.30 -11.18 4.19
CA TYR A 175 -1.20 -10.51 5.12
C TYR A 175 -1.45 -11.33 6.38
N ALA A 176 -1.85 -12.61 6.23
CA ALA A 176 -2.13 -13.48 7.35
C ALA A 176 -0.92 -13.73 8.27
N GLN A 177 0.27 -13.75 7.68
CA GLN A 177 1.52 -14.10 8.36
C GLN A 177 2.24 -12.89 8.99
N ALA A 178 1.79 -11.67 8.68
CA ALA A 178 2.40 -10.43 9.14
C ALA A 178 2.34 -10.31 10.67
N LYS A 179 3.50 -10.38 11.32
CA LYS A 179 3.63 -10.43 12.80
C LYS A 179 3.35 -9.09 13.46
N SER A 180 3.67 -8.00 12.77
CA SER A 180 3.46 -6.63 13.27
C SER A 180 2.14 -6.01 12.80
N PHE A 181 1.24 -6.78 12.18
CA PHE A 181 0.03 -6.23 11.58
C PHE A 181 -0.88 -5.56 12.61
N ASP A 182 -1.24 -6.28 13.67
CA ASP A 182 -2.26 -5.82 14.63
C ASP A 182 -1.79 -4.59 15.41
N GLU A 183 -0.53 -4.59 15.85
CA GLU A 183 0.10 -3.44 16.51
C GLU A 183 0.16 -2.23 15.58
N LEU A 184 0.67 -2.42 14.36
CA LEU A 184 0.80 -1.32 13.41
C LEU A 184 -0.55 -0.80 12.91
N LEU A 185 -1.57 -1.65 12.75
CA LEU A 185 -2.92 -1.21 12.42
C LEU A 185 -3.48 -0.26 13.49
N TYR A 186 -3.26 -0.60 14.77
CA TYR A 186 -3.65 0.28 15.88
C TYR A 186 -2.87 1.59 15.86
N GLU A 187 -1.56 1.54 15.70
CA GLU A 187 -0.69 2.73 15.63
C GLU A 187 -1.00 3.62 14.41
N LEU A 188 -1.34 3.04 13.28
CA LEU A 188 -1.76 3.82 12.10
C LEU A 188 -3.07 4.59 12.34
N ALA A 189 -4.01 4.00 13.09
CA ALA A 189 -5.30 4.59 13.39
C ALA A 189 -5.25 5.58 14.56
N TYR A 190 -4.64 5.19 15.67
CA TYR A 190 -4.73 5.89 16.95
C TYR A 190 -3.40 6.42 17.50
N GLY A 191 -2.29 6.09 16.85
CA GLY A 191 -0.96 6.58 17.22
C GLY A 191 -0.69 7.98 16.69
N GLU A 192 0.59 8.28 16.41
CA GLU A 192 1.00 9.59 15.93
C GLU A 192 0.35 9.95 14.59
N VAL A 193 -0.24 11.14 14.53
CA VAL A 193 -0.78 11.71 13.28
C VAL A 193 0.38 12.05 12.34
N GLN A 194 0.21 11.79 11.04
CA GLN A 194 1.19 12.19 10.03
C GLN A 194 1.54 13.68 10.15
N GLN A 195 2.80 13.97 10.44
CA GLN A 195 3.33 15.33 10.47
C GLN A 195 3.54 15.83 9.04
N GLY A 196 3.24 17.11 8.82
CA GLY A 196 3.52 17.78 7.55
C GLY A 196 4.96 18.32 7.49
N ALA A 197 5.31 18.84 6.32
CA ALA A 197 6.57 19.55 6.08
C ALA A 197 6.29 21.00 5.66
N PRO A 198 7.07 21.99 6.15
CA PRO A 198 6.91 23.35 5.68
C PRO A 198 7.15 23.47 4.17
N GLN A 199 6.46 24.41 3.52
CA GLN A 199 6.68 24.70 2.11
C GLN A 199 8.15 25.06 1.83
N GLY A 200 8.73 24.49 0.78
CA GLY A 200 10.11 24.66 0.37
C GLY A 200 11.13 23.86 1.19
N SER A 201 10.69 23.05 2.17
CA SER A 201 11.59 22.23 3.00
C SER A 201 11.96 20.90 2.33
N ILE A 202 11.11 20.38 1.45
CA ILE A 202 11.39 19.18 0.65
C ILE A 202 11.87 19.62 -0.73
N THR A 203 13.17 19.59 -0.94
CA THR A 203 13.81 20.06 -2.20
C THR A 203 13.86 18.98 -3.28
N ALA A 204 13.81 17.72 -2.91
CA ALA A 204 13.73 16.61 -3.87
C ALA A 204 12.30 16.50 -4.44
N PRO A 205 12.15 16.03 -5.70
CA PRO A 205 10.82 15.83 -6.28
C PRO A 205 9.96 14.92 -5.41
N LEU A 206 8.74 15.38 -5.09
CA LEU A 206 7.77 14.64 -4.30
C LEU A 206 6.46 14.51 -5.10
N VAL A 207 6.03 13.28 -5.34
CA VAL A 207 4.77 12.98 -6.04
C VAL A 207 3.87 12.15 -5.14
N ILE A 208 2.61 12.56 -5.01
CA ILE A 208 1.56 11.78 -4.37
C ILE A 208 0.64 11.28 -5.47
N GLY A 209 0.55 9.97 -5.68
CA GLY A 209 -0.40 9.34 -6.57
C GLY A 209 -1.61 8.84 -5.78
N TRP A 210 -2.83 9.04 -6.30
CA TRP A 210 -4.05 8.62 -5.61
C TRP A 210 -5.08 8.01 -6.54
N GLY A 211 -5.62 6.84 -6.15
CA GLY A 211 -6.72 6.19 -6.85
C GLY A 211 -8.06 6.91 -6.59
N ARG A 212 -8.78 7.28 -7.66
CA ARG A 212 -10.09 7.95 -7.53
C ARG A 212 -11.18 7.08 -6.91
N GLN A 213 -10.97 5.76 -6.86
CA GLN A 213 -11.91 4.78 -6.29
C GLN A 213 -11.34 4.10 -5.06
N ASP A 214 -10.34 4.70 -4.40
CA ASP A 214 -9.77 4.19 -3.17
C ASP A 214 -10.83 4.15 -2.06
N ARG A 215 -10.96 2.97 -1.42
CA ARG A 215 -11.93 2.69 -0.35
C ARG A 215 -11.25 2.43 0.99
N VAL A 216 -9.93 2.56 1.04
CA VAL A 216 -9.09 2.44 2.25
C VAL A 216 -8.62 3.82 2.69
N CYS A 217 -7.93 4.53 1.80
CA CYS A 217 -7.54 5.92 1.95
C CYS A 217 -8.42 6.75 1.01
N LEU A 218 -9.48 7.35 1.55
CA LEU A 218 -10.50 8.00 0.72
C LEU A 218 -9.91 9.15 -0.11
N PRO A 219 -10.36 9.36 -1.36
CA PRO A 219 -9.85 10.42 -2.23
C PRO A 219 -9.95 11.83 -1.63
N SER A 220 -10.91 12.08 -0.73
CA SER A 220 -11.03 13.34 0.03
C SER A 220 -9.80 13.65 0.89
N GLN A 221 -9.03 12.64 1.26
CA GLN A 221 -7.82 12.79 2.09
C GLN A 221 -6.63 13.37 1.29
N ALA A 222 -6.68 13.35 -0.04
CA ALA A 222 -5.63 13.93 -0.87
C ALA A 222 -5.45 15.43 -0.65
N GLU A 223 -6.53 16.17 -0.37
CA GLU A 223 -6.46 17.61 -0.02
C GLU A 223 -5.74 17.80 1.33
N VAL A 224 -6.01 16.93 2.31
CA VAL A 224 -5.31 16.95 3.61
C VAL A 224 -3.83 16.64 3.43
N ALA A 225 -3.50 15.68 2.56
CA ALA A 225 -2.12 15.32 2.24
C ALA A 225 -1.37 16.50 1.60
N LEU A 226 -1.96 17.18 0.60
CA LEU A 226 -1.37 18.35 -0.03
C LEU A 226 -1.21 19.54 0.93
N ALA A 227 -2.17 19.75 1.82
CA ALA A 227 -2.05 20.80 2.85
C ALA A 227 -0.89 20.53 3.81
N LYS A 228 -0.58 19.24 4.09
CA LYS A 228 0.55 18.83 4.93
C LYS A 228 1.89 18.77 4.17
N PHE A 229 1.86 18.51 2.87
CA PHE A 229 3.03 18.40 1.99
C PHE A 229 2.87 19.34 0.78
N PRO A 230 2.97 20.68 0.96
CA PRO A 230 2.72 21.64 -0.09
C PRO A 230 3.73 21.60 -1.25
N ASP A 231 4.89 20.95 -1.05
CA ASP A 231 5.89 20.72 -2.10
C ASP A 231 5.54 19.51 -3.00
N ALA A 232 4.48 18.76 -2.67
CA ALA A 232 4.09 17.59 -3.43
C ALA A 232 3.27 17.96 -4.67
N ARG A 233 3.50 17.21 -5.75
CA ARG A 233 2.63 17.19 -6.93
C ARG A 233 1.64 16.03 -6.78
N LEU A 234 0.35 16.29 -7.01
CA LEU A 234 -0.69 15.26 -6.94
C LEU A 234 -0.97 14.69 -8.33
N TYR A 235 -1.01 13.36 -8.41
CA TYR A 235 -1.42 12.61 -9.59
C TYR A 235 -2.64 11.75 -9.30
N TRP A 236 -3.68 11.84 -10.14
CA TRP A 236 -4.88 11.03 -10.01
C TRP A 236 -4.87 9.84 -10.96
N PHE A 237 -5.00 8.63 -10.39
CA PHE A 237 -5.27 7.43 -11.16
C PHE A 237 -6.78 7.28 -11.38
N ASP A 238 -7.22 7.33 -12.65
CA ASP A 238 -8.61 7.06 -13.01
C ASP A 238 -8.87 5.54 -12.99
N ASN A 239 -10.09 5.12 -12.62
CA ASN A 239 -10.48 3.71 -12.53
C ASN A 239 -9.50 2.87 -11.68
N CYS A 240 -9.10 3.40 -10.54
CA CYS A 240 -8.10 2.82 -9.66
C CYS A 240 -8.56 2.87 -8.21
N GLY A 241 -8.43 1.77 -7.49
CA GLY A 241 -8.63 1.67 -6.05
C GLY A 241 -7.38 2.02 -5.28
N HIS A 242 -7.14 1.31 -4.16
CA HIS A 242 -6.05 1.57 -3.21
C HIS A 242 -4.66 1.14 -3.70
N LEU A 243 -4.58 0.29 -4.72
CA LEU A 243 -3.32 -0.30 -5.18
C LEU A 243 -3.12 -0.04 -6.68
N PRO A 244 -2.56 1.13 -7.06
CA PRO A 244 -2.31 1.46 -8.46
C PRO A 244 -1.44 0.43 -9.19
N GLN A 245 -0.51 -0.19 -8.49
CA GLN A 245 0.33 -1.27 -9.03
C GLN A 245 -0.48 -2.52 -9.43
N TRP A 246 -1.71 -2.68 -8.94
CA TRP A 246 -2.61 -3.77 -9.34
C TRP A 246 -3.60 -3.34 -10.42
N ASP A 247 -4.24 -2.18 -10.21
CA ASP A 247 -5.32 -1.73 -11.08
C ASP A 247 -4.82 -1.08 -12.37
N GLN A 248 -3.67 -0.40 -12.30
CA GLN A 248 -3.10 0.36 -13.41
C GLN A 248 -1.56 0.16 -13.49
N PRO A 249 -1.07 -1.10 -13.62
CA PRO A 249 0.36 -1.40 -13.49
C PRO A 249 1.24 -0.63 -14.50
N ALA A 250 0.80 -0.53 -15.75
CA ALA A 250 1.54 0.21 -16.78
C ALA A 250 1.58 1.72 -16.49
N GLU A 251 0.46 2.29 -15.99
CA GLU A 251 0.38 3.70 -15.62
C GLU A 251 1.19 4.01 -14.36
N ALA A 252 1.13 3.13 -13.35
CA ALA A 252 1.94 3.25 -12.14
C ALA A 252 3.45 3.21 -12.46
N THR A 253 3.89 2.26 -13.29
CA THR A 253 5.28 2.18 -13.76
C THR A 253 5.69 3.47 -14.48
N ARG A 254 4.86 3.95 -15.42
CA ARG A 254 5.13 5.18 -16.16
C ARG A 254 5.21 6.41 -15.25
N LEU A 255 4.28 6.57 -14.30
CA LEU A 255 4.29 7.66 -13.31
C LEU A 255 5.58 7.64 -12.49
N ILE A 256 5.94 6.48 -11.95
CA ILE A 256 7.15 6.32 -11.14
C ILE A 256 8.38 6.73 -11.97
N LEU A 257 8.59 6.14 -13.14
CA LEU A 257 9.75 6.42 -13.97
C LEU A 257 9.80 7.89 -14.41
N ALA A 258 8.67 8.50 -14.77
CA ALA A 258 8.60 9.92 -15.13
C ALA A 258 8.94 10.83 -13.92
N ALA A 259 8.45 10.51 -12.72
CA ALA A 259 8.82 11.22 -11.49
C ALA A 259 10.34 11.17 -11.24
N LEU A 260 10.94 9.99 -11.42
CA LEU A 260 12.37 9.77 -11.22
C LEU A 260 13.25 10.50 -12.26
N ARG A 261 12.69 10.82 -13.42
CA ARG A 261 13.35 11.65 -14.47
C ARG A 261 13.05 13.14 -14.32
N GLY A 262 12.21 13.53 -13.34
CA GLY A 262 11.80 14.92 -13.14
C GLY A 262 10.84 15.44 -14.24
N GLU A 263 10.15 14.54 -14.93
CA GLU A 263 9.21 14.87 -16.00
C GLU A 263 7.85 15.37 -15.46
N SER A 264 7.10 16.11 -16.27
CA SER A 264 5.71 16.50 -15.99
C SER A 264 4.75 15.39 -16.40
N PHE A 265 3.63 15.27 -15.69
CA PHE A 265 2.60 14.26 -15.95
C PHE A 265 1.42 14.81 -16.78
N GLY A 266 1.52 16.02 -17.31
CA GLY A 266 0.49 16.67 -18.10
C GLY A 266 -0.74 17.07 -17.27
N GLU A 267 -1.94 17.11 -17.89
CA GLU A 267 -3.17 17.60 -17.26
C GLU A 267 -3.63 16.80 -16.02
N ARG A 268 -3.13 15.58 -15.80
CA ARG A 268 -3.45 14.76 -14.63
C ARG A 268 -2.68 15.17 -13.36
N GLU A 269 -1.69 16.04 -13.52
CA GLU A 269 -0.87 16.59 -12.44
C GLU A 269 -1.59 17.68 -11.63
N ILE A 270 -2.69 18.20 -12.12
CA ILE A 270 -3.40 19.32 -11.47
C ILE A 270 -4.28 18.77 -10.35
N ALA A 271 -4.18 19.37 -9.17
CA ALA A 271 -5.10 19.16 -8.07
C ALA A 271 -6.54 19.52 -8.46
N ARG A 272 -7.24 18.60 -9.14
CA ARG A 272 -8.69 18.71 -9.23
C ARG A 272 -9.27 18.34 -7.87
N PRO A 273 -10.28 19.07 -7.37
CA PRO A 273 -10.96 18.67 -6.15
C PRO A 273 -11.34 17.19 -6.24
N ALA A 274 -11.15 16.46 -5.16
CA ALA A 274 -11.54 15.07 -5.08
C ALA A 274 -12.99 14.91 -5.55
N PRO A 275 -13.34 13.88 -6.34
CA PRO A 275 -14.73 13.61 -6.64
C PRO A 275 -15.48 13.45 -5.33
N ALA A 276 -16.69 14.06 -5.24
CA ALA A 276 -17.50 13.97 -4.04
C ALA A 276 -17.56 12.52 -3.57
N ALA A 277 -17.19 12.29 -2.31
CA ALA A 277 -17.05 10.94 -1.75
C ALA A 277 -18.33 10.15 -2.03
N THR A 278 -18.23 9.10 -2.83
CA THR A 278 -19.29 8.10 -2.93
C THR A 278 -19.46 7.57 -1.52
N LYS A 279 -20.69 7.66 -0.97
CA LYS A 279 -20.96 7.16 0.39
C LYS A 279 -20.37 5.75 0.51
N PRO A 280 -19.47 5.50 1.46
CA PRO A 280 -18.86 4.20 1.61
C PRO A 280 -19.97 3.17 1.83
N VAL A 281 -19.86 2.02 1.15
CA VAL A 281 -20.73 0.87 1.43
C VAL A 281 -20.45 0.49 2.88
N PRO A 282 -21.48 0.41 3.76
CA PRO A 282 -21.27 0.11 5.17
C PRO A 282 -20.42 -1.15 5.32
N PRO A 283 -19.41 -1.19 6.20
CA PRO A 283 -18.54 -2.36 6.38
C PRO A 283 -19.32 -3.62 6.77
N LEU A 284 -20.46 -3.47 7.45
CA LEU A 284 -21.38 -4.58 7.71
C LEU A 284 -21.94 -5.21 6.43
N ALA A 285 -22.17 -4.44 5.36
CA ALA A 285 -22.69 -4.97 4.11
C ALA A 285 -21.60 -5.75 3.35
N ILE A 286 -20.34 -5.30 3.41
CA ILE A 286 -19.20 -6.04 2.84
C ILE A 286 -18.94 -7.30 3.66
N ALA A 287 -18.87 -7.20 4.99
CA ALA A 287 -18.66 -8.34 5.88
C ALA A 287 -19.82 -9.35 5.83
N ALA A 288 -21.08 -8.88 5.77
CA ALA A 288 -22.25 -9.75 5.66
C ALA A 288 -22.32 -10.44 4.29
N GLY A 289 -21.97 -9.75 3.19
CA GLY A 289 -21.89 -10.34 1.86
C GLY A 289 -20.80 -11.40 1.76
N VAL A 290 -19.62 -11.14 2.29
CA VAL A 290 -18.51 -12.10 2.34
C VAL A 290 -18.82 -13.27 3.27
N ALA A 291 -19.41 -13.04 4.45
CA ALA A 291 -19.79 -14.10 5.38
C ALA A 291 -20.89 -15.02 4.81
N ALA A 292 -21.88 -14.46 4.13
CA ALA A 292 -22.96 -15.24 3.49
C ALA A 292 -22.43 -16.10 2.33
N LEU A 293 -21.47 -15.59 1.54
CA LEU A 293 -20.87 -16.32 0.42
C LEU A 293 -19.88 -17.39 0.90
N VAL A 294 -19.15 -17.14 1.98
CA VAL A 294 -18.26 -18.13 2.61
C VAL A 294 -19.11 -19.26 3.20
N ALA A 295 -20.20 -18.97 3.90
CA ALA A 295 -21.12 -19.97 4.44
C ALA A 295 -21.75 -20.82 3.32
N GLY A 296 -22.19 -20.19 2.22
CA GLY A 296 -22.71 -20.89 1.04
C GLY A 296 -21.67 -21.72 0.32
N GLY A 297 -20.43 -21.20 0.16
CA GLY A 297 -19.33 -21.91 -0.50
C GLY A 297 -18.81 -23.11 0.31
N VAL A 298 -18.71 -22.97 1.62
CA VAL A 298 -18.34 -24.06 2.55
C VAL A 298 -19.42 -25.13 2.57
N TRP A 299 -20.69 -24.74 2.59
CA TRP A 299 -21.82 -25.67 2.54
C TRP A 299 -21.83 -26.49 1.24
N LEU A 300 -21.60 -25.87 0.08
CA LEU A 300 -21.48 -26.55 -1.22
C LEU A 300 -20.28 -27.51 -1.29
N LEU A 301 -19.14 -27.13 -0.69
CA LEU A 301 -17.95 -27.98 -0.64
C LEU A 301 -18.14 -29.18 0.31
N LEU A 302 -18.88 -29.03 1.40
CA LEU A 302 -19.23 -30.11 2.32
C LEU A 302 -20.21 -31.10 1.70
N GLN A 303 -21.19 -30.63 0.91
CA GLN A 303 -22.10 -31.50 0.17
C GLN A 303 -21.41 -32.34 -0.92
N ARG A 304 -20.38 -31.78 -1.60
CA ARG A 304 -19.59 -32.53 -2.60
C ARG A 304 -18.65 -33.60 -2.00
N ARG A 305 -18.41 -33.59 -0.68
CA ARG A 305 -17.65 -34.64 0.02
C ARG A 305 -18.52 -35.77 0.55
N GLN A 306 -19.84 -35.65 0.48
CA GLN A 306 -20.80 -36.68 0.92
C GLN A 306 -21.49 -37.39 -0.26
N ALA A 307 -21.20 -36.97 -1.48
CA ALA A 307 -21.57 -37.63 -2.73
C ALA A 307 -20.32 -38.21 -3.41
#